data_98d76421e1ebff360f51fdad859a4575
#
_entry.id   98d76421e1ebff360f51fdad859a4575
#
_cell.length_a   1.000
_cell.length_b   1.000
_cell.length_c   1.000
_cell.angle_alpha   90.00
_cell.angle_beta   90.00
_cell.angle_gamma   90.00
#
_symmetry.space_group_name_H-M   'P 1'
#
loop_
_entity.id
_entity.type
_entity.pdbx_description
1 polymer ?
#
loop_
_entity_poly.entity_id
_entity_poly.type
_entity_poly.pdbx_seq_one_letter_code
_entity_poly.pdbx_strand_id
1 'polypeptide(L)'
;KDFVSNKPMTFDGTDFKTEGFLWYEDINATSTLFAYYPWQEGGDIPAEFSVKADQSGDNYTASDLIVAVKAGVKPTLSSTQMTFKHKMSRIVIDVTNESGFDITNIVIKGAVGTGVLDPATGNFTAKADAEASDLIANTATANKVYYALLVPQNGVKLMVTVTTADGKKRTQTLGTADFKSGENRRMECNVQPADIEVKFSGPITGWVDGDDLLPDGEGEVET
;
A
#
# COMPACT_ATOMS: atom_id res chain seq x y z
N LYS A 1 0.54 27.83 -10.13
CA LYS A 1 0.14 27.31 -11.44
C LYS A 1 1.05 26.13 -11.75
N ASP A 2 0.48 24.96 -11.98
CA ASP A 2 1.25 23.80 -12.38
C ASP A 2 1.79 24.02 -13.78
N PHE A 3 3.07 23.75 -13.97
CA PHE A 3 3.71 23.89 -15.28
C PHE A 3 3.46 22.63 -16.13
N VAL A 4 3.54 21.48 -15.48
CA VAL A 4 3.22 20.17 -16.05
C VAL A 4 2.36 19.44 -15.04
N SER A 5 1.23 18.88 -15.45
CA SER A 5 0.34 18.11 -14.60
C SER A 5 0.22 16.68 -15.12
N ASN A 6 0.25 15.73 -14.22
CA ASN A 6 -0.04 14.29 -14.41
C ASN A 6 0.58 13.62 -15.65
N LYS A 7 1.82 13.98 -15.98
CA LYS A 7 2.50 13.45 -17.15
C LYS A 7 3.03 12.03 -16.89
N PRO A 8 2.68 11.04 -17.73
CA PRO A 8 3.19 9.68 -17.56
C PRO A 8 4.69 9.61 -17.80
N MET A 9 5.36 8.75 -17.02
CA MET A 9 6.78 8.46 -17.18
C MET A 9 6.98 6.96 -17.32
N THR A 10 7.89 6.56 -18.19
CA THR A 10 8.25 5.16 -18.45
C THR A 10 9.65 4.89 -17.96
N PHE A 11 9.85 3.79 -17.26
CA PHE A 11 11.17 3.32 -16.83
C PHE A 11 11.88 2.64 -18.00
N ASP A 12 13.10 3.08 -18.33
CA ASP A 12 13.90 2.53 -19.43
C ASP A 12 14.95 1.50 -18.99
N GLY A 13 14.93 1.14 -17.73
CA GLY A 13 15.91 0.25 -17.10
C GLY A 13 16.94 0.99 -16.24
N THR A 14 17.01 2.32 -16.35
CA THR A 14 17.94 3.18 -15.59
C THR A 14 17.22 4.38 -14.99
N ASP A 15 16.44 5.08 -15.81
CA ASP A 15 15.75 6.31 -15.43
C ASP A 15 14.27 6.28 -15.83
N PHE A 16 13.45 7.05 -15.13
CA PHE A 16 12.09 7.36 -15.56
C PHE A 16 12.13 8.50 -16.58
N LYS A 17 11.58 8.27 -17.77
CA LYS A 17 11.56 9.21 -18.90
C LYS A 17 10.16 9.52 -19.36
N THR A 18 9.97 10.71 -19.88
CA THR A 18 8.76 11.17 -20.53
C THR A 18 9.11 11.91 -21.82
N GLU A 19 8.16 11.98 -22.75
CA GLU A 19 8.32 12.76 -23.97
C GLU A 19 8.28 14.27 -23.69
N GLY A 20 9.15 15.01 -24.38
CA GLY A 20 9.27 16.47 -24.31
C GLY A 20 9.95 16.98 -23.06
N PHE A 21 10.00 18.31 -22.93
CA PHE A 21 10.67 18.98 -21.82
C PHE A 21 9.73 19.17 -20.64
N LEU A 22 10.27 19.07 -19.42
CA LEU A 22 9.54 19.30 -18.17
C LEU A 22 9.80 20.70 -17.58
N TRP A 23 10.73 21.47 -18.16
CA TRP A 23 11.17 22.74 -17.61
C TRP A 23 10.54 23.93 -18.35
N TYR A 24 10.30 24.99 -17.61
CA TYR A 24 9.89 26.30 -18.14
C TYR A 24 11.12 27.16 -18.49
N GLU A 25 10.91 28.32 -19.14
CA GLU A 25 11.96 29.12 -19.75
C GLU A 25 12.93 29.77 -18.76
N ASP A 26 12.53 30.05 -17.53
CA ASP A 26 13.41 30.67 -16.52
C ASP A 26 14.28 29.64 -15.82
N ILE A 27 15.56 29.58 -16.22
CA ILE A 27 16.54 28.66 -15.65
C ILE A 27 16.92 28.96 -14.19
N ASN A 28 16.56 30.16 -13.68
CA ASN A 28 16.84 30.55 -12.30
C ASN A 28 15.68 30.23 -11.35
N ALA A 29 14.50 30.00 -11.89
CA ALA A 29 13.36 29.63 -11.09
C ALA A 29 13.50 28.19 -10.55
N THR A 30 12.86 27.94 -9.42
CA THR A 30 12.78 26.60 -8.81
C THR A 30 11.36 26.07 -8.85
N SER A 31 11.25 24.77 -9.00
CA SER A 31 9.99 24.04 -8.98
C SER A 31 9.91 23.05 -7.82
N THR A 32 8.70 22.68 -7.43
CA THR A 32 8.45 21.47 -6.66
C THR A 32 8.02 20.38 -7.62
N LEU A 33 8.74 19.26 -7.61
CA LEU A 33 8.36 18.07 -8.34
C LEU A 33 7.55 17.16 -7.43
N PHE A 34 6.42 16.70 -7.94
CA PHE A 34 5.59 15.67 -7.35
C PHE A 34 5.54 14.47 -8.29
N ALA A 35 5.75 13.28 -7.76
CA ALA A 35 5.64 12.04 -8.51
C ALA A 35 4.89 10.99 -7.69
N TYR A 36 4.12 10.14 -8.34
CA TYR A 36 3.36 9.07 -7.70
C TYR A 36 3.25 7.83 -8.57
N TYR A 37 3.00 6.71 -7.96
CA TYR A 37 2.68 5.44 -8.61
C TYR A 37 1.63 4.69 -7.75
N PRO A 38 0.71 3.95 -8.36
CA PRO A 38 0.52 3.73 -9.80
C PRO A 38 -0.08 4.96 -10.49
N TRP A 39 0.44 5.27 -11.68
CA TRP A 39 -0.08 6.37 -12.48
C TRP A 39 -1.53 6.11 -12.92
N GLN A 40 -2.35 7.15 -12.88
CA GLN A 40 -3.73 7.13 -13.34
C GLN A 40 -3.89 8.08 -14.52
N GLU A 41 -4.52 7.60 -15.57
CA GLU A 41 -4.81 8.42 -16.74
C GLU A 41 -5.75 9.58 -16.38
N GLY A 42 -5.42 10.79 -16.84
CA GLY A 42 -6.20 12.00 -16.60
C GLY A 42 -5.38 13.26 -16.84
N GLY A 43 -6.05 14.41 -16.87
CA GLY A 43 -5.40 15.72 -17.06
C GLY A 43 -4.70 16.24 -15.79
N ASP A 44 -5.18 15.85 -14.62
CA ASP A 44 -4.70 16.30 -13.33
C ASP A 44 -4.23 15.14 -12.44
N ILE A 45 -3.42 15.45 -11.44
CA ILE A 45 -3.07 14.51 -10.39
C ILE A 45 -4.35 14.09 -9.66
N PRO A 46 -4.62 12.78 -9.49
CA PRO A 46 -5.84 12.34 -8.84
C PRO A 46 -5.88 12.85 -7.38
N ALA A 47 -6.98 13.50 -7.03
CA ALA A 47 -7.21 13.95 -5.65
C ALA A 47 -7.53 12.78 -4.71
N GLU A 48 -8.00 11.67 -5.24
CA GLU A 48 -8.39 10.49 -4.48
C GLU A 48 -7.71 9.25 -5.04
N PHE A 49 -7.37 8.32 -4.15
CA PHE A 49 -6.84 7.01 -4.50
C PHE A 49 -7.56 5.94 -3.68
N SER A 50 -7.91 4.83 -4.33
CA SER A 50 -8.60 3.71 -3.67
C SER A 50 -7.79 2.43 -3.81
N VAL A 51 -7.67 1.69 -2.72
CA VAL A 51 -7.17 0.31 -2.77
C VAL A 51 -8.19 -0.59 -3.47
N LYS A 52 -7.73 -1.63 -4.13
CA LYS A 52 -8.61 -2.63 -4.73
C LYS A 52 -9.28 -3.45 -3.61
N ALA A 53 -10.57 -3.75 -3.79
CA ALA A 53 -11.29 -4.63 -2.86
C ALA A 53 -10.74 -6.05 -2.86
N ASP A 54 -10.39 -6.58 -4.03
CA ASP A 54 -9.61 -7.81 -4.16
C ASP A 54 -8.16 -7.42 -4.44
N GLN A 55 -7.28 -7.68 -3.47
CA GLN A 55 -5.86 -7.36 -3.56
C GLN A 55 -5.00 -8.55 -4.01
N SER A 56 -5.59 -9.62 -4.53
CA SER A 56 -4.84 -10.76 -5.04
C SER A 56 -4.02 -10.40 -6.30
N GLY A 57 -2.85 -11.02 -6.44
CA GLY A 57 -1.97 -10.85 -7.59
C GLY A 57 -1.58 -9.38 -7.83
N ASP A 58 -1.64 -8.92 -9.08
CA ASP A 58 -1.24 -7.58 -9.51
C ASP A 58 -2.08 -6.45 -8.85
N ASN A 59 -3.27 -6.77 -8.36
CA ASN A 59 -4.10 -5.80 -7.65
C ASN A 59 -3.46 -5.31 -6.34
N TYR A 60 -2.59 -6.12 -5.72
CA TYR A 60 -1.83 -5.70 -4.54
C TYR A 60 -0.92 -4.52 -4.90
N THR A 61 -0.09 -4.68 -5.92
CA THR A 61 0.80 -3.62 -6.41
C THR A 61 0.02 -2.40 -6.93
N ALA A 62 -1.12 -2.63 -7.58
CA ALA A 62 -2.01 -1.56 -8.02
C ALA A 62 -2.71 -0.81 -6.87
N SER A 63 -2.70 -1.36 -5.66
CA SER A 63 -3.21 -0.74 -4.43
C SER A 63 -2.13 0.00 -3.64
N ASP A 64 -0.86 -0.12 -4.01
CA ASP A 64 0.26 0.48 -3.31
C ASP A 64 0.59 1.87 -3.85
N LEU A 65 0.03 2.89 -3.23
CA LEU A 65 0.37 4.28 -3.55
C LEU A 65 1.74 4.63 -2.97
N ILE A 66 2.70 4.91 -3.84
CA ILE A 66 3.98 5.52 -3.45
C ILE A 66 4.09 6.93 -4.00
N VAL A 67 4.66 7.84 -3.21
CA VAL A 67 4.75 9.27 -3.54
C VAL A 67 6.12 9.80 -3.22
N ALA A 68 6.62 10.66 -4.10
CA ALA A 68 7.82 11.45 -3.90
C ALA A 68 7.53 12.95 -4.11
N VAL A 69 8.03 13.79 -3.21
CA VAL A 69 7.96 15.26 -3.32
C VAL A 69 9.36 15.82 -3.16
N LYS A 70 9.79 16.66 -4.08
CA LYS A 70 11.09 17.33 -4.05
C LYS A 70 10.95 18.81 -4.40
N ALA A 71 11.15 19.67 -3.42
CA ALA A 71 11.11 21.12 -3.59
C ALA A 71 12.46 21.68 -4.01
N GLY A 72 12.44 22.91 -4.54
CA GLY A 72 13.66 23.68 -4.88
C GLY A 72 14.46 23.14 -6.06
N VAL A 73 13.85 22.35 -6.92
CA VAL A 73 14.52 21.77 -8.09
C VAL A 73 14.70 22.85 -9.16
N LYS A 74 15.93 23.04 -9.63
CA LYS A 74 16.26 23.92 -10.75
C LYS A 74 16.25 23.15 -12.06
N PRO A 75 16.00 23.82 -13.20
CA PRO A 75 16.19 23.21 -14.51
C PRO A 75 17.58 22.57 -14.66
N THR A 76 17.61 21.36 -15.16
CA THR A 76 18.86 20.59 -15.36
C THR A 76 18.71 19.67 -16.56
N LEU A 77 19.84 19.36 -17.22
CA LEU A 77 19.91 18.30 -18.23
C LEU A 77 20.22 16.92 -17.65
N SER A 78 20.54 16.87 -16.35
CA SER A 78 20.79 15.62 -15.63
C SER A 78 19.52 15.06 -15.01
N SER A 79 19.48 13.76 -14.74
CA SER A 79 18.40 13.12 -14.01
C SER A 79 18.24 13.72 -12.62
N THR A 80 17.01 13.94 -12.20
CA THR A 80 16.67 14.41 -10.86
C THR A 80 16.29 13.21 -10.00
N GLN A 81 17.08 12.92 -8.97
CA GLN A 81 16.80 11.84 -8.04
C GLN A 81 15.63 12.21 -7.13
N MET A 82 14.66 11.32 -7.01
CA MET A 82 13.50 11.43 -6.13
C MET A 82 13.39 10.18 -5.24
N THR A 83 13.00 10.36 -3.98
CA THR A 83 12.79 9.26 -3.03
C THR A 83 11.31 9.04 -2.84
N PHE A 84 10.83 7.89 -3.27
CA PHE A 84 9.45 7.47 -3.06
C PHE A 84 9.24 6.90 -1.66
N LYS A 85 8.03 7.07 -1.15
CA LYS A 85 7.59 6.51 0.13
C LYS A 85 6.21 5.90 -0.01
N HIS A 86 6.02 4.72 0.55
CA HIS A 86 4.71 4.10 0.64
C HIS A 86 3.74 4.99 1.44
N LYS A 87 2.53 5.11 0.93
CA LYS A 87 1.45 5.89 1.56
C LYS A 87 0.39 5.03 2.21
N MET A 88 0.35 3.75 1.90
CA MET A 88 -0.52 2.80 2.56
C MET A 88 0.04 2.34 3.90
N SER A 89 -0.82 1.78 4.75
CA SER A 89 -0.42 0.93 5.87
C SER A 89 -0.53 -0.52 5.43
N ARG A 90 0.52 -1.31 5.66
CA ARG A 90 0.54 -2.73 5.32
C ARG A 90 0.20 -3.59 6.54
N ILE A 91 -0.73 -4.51 6.39
CA ILE A 91 -0.97 -5.59 7.33
C ILE A 91 -0.29 -6.85 6.80
N VAL A 92 0.47 -7.53 7.65
CA VAL A 92 1.03 -8.85 7.42
C VAL A 92 0.34 -9.82 8.36
N ILE A 93 -0.24 -10.89 7.85
CA ILE A 93 -1.00 -11.89 8.61
C ILE A 93 -0.22 -13.20 8.55
N ASP A 94 0.42 -13.54 9.66
CA ASP A 94 1.10 -14.83 9.83
C ASP A 94 0.07 -15.86 10.29
N VAL A 95 -0.12 -16.93 9.51
CA VAL A 95 -1.19 -17.89 9.72
C VAL A 95 -0.64 -19.22 10.20
N THR A 96 -1.22 -19.74 11.28
CA THR A 96 -1.15 -21.14 11.70
C THR A 96 -2.49 -21.80 11.38
N ASN A 97 -2.52 -22.70 10.40
CA ASN A 97 -3.75 -23.33 9.97
C ASN A 97 -3.85 -24.77 10.49
N GLU A 98 -4.71 -24.97 11.47
CA GLU A 98 -5.04 -26.28 12.08
C GLU A 98 -6.46 -26.74 11.74
N SER A 99 -7.14 -26.08 10.79
CA SER A 99 -8.52 -26.41 10.41
C SER A 99 -8.68 -27.75 9.68
N GLY A 100 -7.59 -28.28 9.14
CA GLY A 100 -7.60 -29.47 8.29
C GLY A 100 -7.97 -29.22 6.82
N PHE A 101 -8.22 -27.95 6.43
CA PHE A 101 -8.59 -27.52 5.09
C PHE A 101 -7.79 -26.31 4.66
N ASP A 102 -7.52 -26.21 3.36
CA ASP A 102 -6.83 -25.02 2.81
C ASP A 102 -7.66 -23.76 2.99
N ILE A 103 -6.96 -22.64 3.24
CA ILE A 103 -7.57 -21.32 3.27
C ILE A 103 -7.78 -20.84 1.84
N THR A 104 -9.01 -20.50 1.49
CA THR A 104 -9.38 -20.00 0.17
C THR A 104 -9.30 -18.48 0.08
N ASN A 105 -9.61 -17.77 1.16
CA ASN A 105 -9.36 -16.33 1.28
C ASN A 105 -9.35 -15.85 2.74
N ILE A 106 -8.77 -14.66 2.93
CA ILE A 106 -8.88 -13.86 4.15
C ILE A 106 -9.43 -12.50 3.76
N VAL A 107 -10.52 -12.08 4.42
CA VAL A 107 -11.16 -10.79 4.20
C VAL A 107 -11.00 -9.92 5.43
N ILE A 108 -10.49 -8.71 5.24
CA ILE A 108 -10.38 -7.66 6.26
C ILE A 108 -11.49 -6.65 6.03
N LYS A 109 -12.29 -6.37 7.07
CA LYS A 109 -13.43 -5.46 7.03
C LYS A 109 -13.27 -4.35 8.05
N GLY A 110 -13.98 -3.24 7.85
CA GLY A 110 -14.06 -2.12 8.79
C GLY A 110 -13.11 -0.97 8.50
N ALA A 111 -12.22 -1.12 7.52
CA ALA A 111 -11.35 -0.04 7.05
C ALA A 111 -11.97 0.68 5.85
N VAL A 112 -11.77 1.99 5.76
CA VAL A 112 -12.10 2.78 4.57
C VAL A 112 -11.10 2.45 3.46
N GLY A 113 -11.60 2.21 2.25
CA GLY A 113 -10.78 1.83 1.09
C GLY A 113 -10.32 2.99 0.22
N THR A 114 -10.80 4.23 0.45
CA THR A 114 -10.48 5.42 -0.34
C THR A 114 -9.84 6.49 0.52
N GLY A 115 -8.77 7.09 0.03
CA GLY A 115 -8.10 8.21 0.67
C GLY A 115 -7.99 9.43 -0.24
N VAL A 116 -7.63 10.56 0.36
CA VAL A 116 -7.40 11.86 -0.29
C VAL A 116 -5.91 12.15 -0.30
N LEU A 117 -5.38 12.48 -1.46
CA LEU A 117 -3.99 12.82 -1.71
C LEU A 117 -3.83 14.34 -1.81
N ASP A 118 -2.93 14.90 -1.01
CA ASP A 118 -2.48 16.28 -1.15
C ASP A 118 -1.16 16.33 -1.95
N PRO A 119 -1.16 16.73 -3.21
CA PRO A 119 0.05 16.76 -4.02
C PRO A 119 1.06 17.81 -3.58
N ALA A 120 0.66 18.82 -2.82
CA ALA A 120 1.57 19.86 -2.33
C ALA A 120 2.52 19.31 -1.24
N THR A 121 2.02 18.41 -0.41
CA THR A 121 2.77 17.81 0.72
C THR A 121 3.08 16.33 0.52
N GLY A 122 2.37 15.66 -0.38
CA GLY A 122 2.40 14.21 -0.52
C GLY A 122 1.73 13.47 0.64
N ASN A 123 0.91 14.16 1.44
CA ASN A 123 0.13 13.53 2.49
C ASN A 123 -1.05 12.75 1.91
N PHE A 124 -1.34 11.60 2.51
CA PHE A 124 -2.45 10.75 2.13
C PHE A 124 -3.21 10.30 3.37
N THR A 125 -4.51 10.51 3.41
CA THR A 125 -5.36 10.22 4.57
C THR A 125 -6.69 9.65 4.12
N ALA A 126 -7.38 8.90 5.00
CA ALA A 126 -8.70 8.37 4.69
C ALA A 126 -9.68 9.48 4.31
N LYS A 127 -10.51 9.22 3.32
CA LYS A 127 -11.61 10.11 2.94
C LYS A 127 -12.70 10.08 4.02
N ALA A 128 -13.06 11.23 4.54
CA ALA A 128 -13.89 11.35 5.75
C ALA A 128 -15.26 10.65 5.65
N ASP A 129 -15.92 10.75 4.51
CA ASP A 129 -17.28 10.23 4.30
C ASP A 129 -17.31 8.93 3.46
N ALA A 130 -16.15 8.25 3.31
CA ALA A 130 -16.10 7.00 2.58
C ALA A 130 -16.58 5.84 3.45
N GLU A 131 -17.32 4.94 2.84
CA GLU A 131 -17.76 3.71 3.51
C GLU A 131 -16.60 2.73 3.70
N ALA A 132 -16.71 1.88 4.73
CA ALA A 132 -15.76 0.80 4.94
C ALA A 132 -15.85 -0.23 3.81
N SER A 133 -14.70 -0.72 3.38
CA SER A 133 -14.56 -1.71 2.32
C SER A 133 -14.24 -3.10 2.88
N ASP A 134 -14.69 -4.12 2.16
CA ASP A 134 -14.24 -5.50 2.36
C ASP A 134 -12.99 -5.71 1.50
N LEU A 135 -11.86 -6.01 2.12
CA LEU A 135 -10.57 -6.18 1.46
C LEU A 135 -10.16 -7.66 1.49
N ILE A 136 -10.09 -8.29 0.32
CA ILE A 136 -9.53 -9.63 0.16
C ILE A 136 -8.02 -9.52 0.16
N ALA A 137 -7.37 -10.18 1.12
CA ALA A 137 -5.92 -10.14 1.28
C ALA A 137 -5.21 -10.90 0.16
N ASN A 138 -4.05 -10.39 -0.26
CA ASN A 138 -3.12 -11.10 -1.13
C ASN A 138 -2.38 -12.20 -0.35
N THR A 139 -1.85 -13.20 -1.04
CA THR A 139 -0.98 -14.20 -0.43
C THR A 139 0.23 -14.49 -1.30
N ALA A 140 1.42 -14.52 -0.69
CA ALA A 140 2.62 -15.04 -1.32
C ALA A 140 2.83 -16.52 -1.00
N THR A 141 2.35 -16.99 0.15
CA THR A 141 2.46 -18.37 0.58
C THR A 141 1.13 -18.82 1.17
N ALA A 142 0.36 -19.56 0.38
CA ALA A 142 -0.94 -20.07 0.79
C ALA A 142 -0.86 -20.81 2.15
N ASN A 143 -1.88 -20.63 2.97
CA ASN A 143 -2.00 -21.15 4.34
C ASN A 143 -0.95 -20.65 5.36
N LYS A 144 -0.07 -19.72 4.98
CA LYS A 144 1.01 -19.24 5.85
C LYS A 144 1.05 -17.74 6.02
N VAL A 145 1.14 -16.98 4.92
CA VAL A 145 1.32 -15.53 5.00
C VAL A 145 0.39 -14.82 4.01
N TYR A 146 -0.33 -13.84 4.54
CA TYR A 146 -1.22 -12.98 3.77
C TYR A 146 -0.91 -11.51 4.02
N TYR A 147 -1.28 -10.66 3.07
CA TYR A 147 -1.00 -9.23 3.09
C TYR A 147 -2.22 -8.43 2.69
N ALA A 148 -2.39 -7.28 3.33
CA ALA A 148 -3.38 -6.32 2.90
C ALA A 148 -2.86 -4.89 3.04
N LEU A 149 -3.22 -4.04 2.09
CA LEU A 149 -2.96 -2.61 2.10
C LEU A 149 -4.22 -1.87 2.53
N LEU A 150 -4.05 -1.00 3.52
CA LEU A 150 -5.10 -0.15 4.04
C LEU A 150 -4.74 1.31 3.81
N VAL A 151 -5.75 2.11 3.55
CA VAL A 151 -5.61 3.57 3.63
C VAL A 151 -5.28 3.96 5.07
N PRO A 152 -4.31 4.86 5.32
CA PRO A 152 -3.97 5.32 6.66
C PRO A 152 -5.17 5.93 7.38
N GLN A 153 -5.49 5.44 8.58
CA GLN A 153 -6.65 5.85 9.35
C GLN A 153 -6.48 5.52 10.84
N ASN A 154 -7.14 6.26 11.71
CA ASN A 154 -7.03 6.08 13.16
C ASN A 154 -8.33 5.52 13.74
N GLY A 155 -8.20 4.86 14.89
CA GLY A 155 -9.36 4.38 15.65
C GLY A 155 -10.18 3.30 14.94
N VAL A 156 -9.58 2.51 14.08
CA VAL A 156 -10.28 1.50 13.28
C VAL A 156 -10.45 0.20 14.04
N LYS A 157 -11.65 -0.33 13.99
CA LYS A 157 -11.97 -1.65 14.52
C LYS A 157 -12.13 -2.63 13.36
N LEU A 158 -11.08 -3.42 13.13
CA LEU A 158 -11.09 -4.41 12.06
C LEU A 158 -11.83 -5.68 12.44
N MET A 159 -12.40 -6.33 11.43
CA MET A 159 -12.94 -7.69 11.50
C MET A 159 -12.23 -8.54 10.45
N VAL A 160 -11.65 -9.67 10.87
CA VAL A 160 -10.99 -10.63 10.00
C VAL A 160 -11.87 -11.84 9.80
N THR A 161 -12.13 -12.21 8.56
CA THR A 161 -12.89 -13.42 8.18
C THR A 161 -12.00 -14.33 7.36
N VAL A 162 -11.80 -15.55 7.83
CA VAL A 162 -11.09 -16.61 7.11
C VAL A 162 -12.11 -17.59 6.54
N THR A 163 -11.99 -17.90 5.25
CA THR A 163 -12.78 -18.92 4.57
C THR A 163 -11.87 -20.09 4.19
N THR A 164 -12.30 -21.30 4.51
CA THR A 164 -11.59 -22.55 4.19
C THR A 164 -12.28 -23.34 3.07
N ALA A 165 -11.59 -24.30 2.47
CA ALA A 165 -12.05 -25.07 1.30
C ALA A 165 -13.32 -25.89 1.57
N ASP A 166 -13.64 -26.19 2.83
CA ASP A 166 -14.92 -26.80 3.23
C ASP A 166 -16.11 -25.80 3.24
N GLY A 167 -15.85 -24.55 2.81
CA GLY A 167 -16.84 -23.46 2.75
C GLY A 167 -17.14 -22.79 4.09
N LYS A 168 -16.50 -23.20 5.20
CA LYS A 168 -16.69 -22.58 6.50
C LYS A 168 -16.03 -21.20 6.55
N LYS A 169 -16.74 -20.26 7.19
CA LYS A 169 -16.26 -18.91 7.49
C LYS A 169 -16.10 -18.76 9.00
N ARG A 170 -14.92 -18.30 9.40
CA ARG A 170 -14.60 -17.99 10.79
C ARG A 170 -14.24 -16.53 10.88
N THR A 171 -14.81 -15.82 11.83
CA THR A 171 -14.71 -14.37 11.92
C THR A 171 -14.36 -13.93 13.33
N GLN A 172 -13.41 -13.00 13.43
CA GLN A 172 -13.08 -12.33 14.68
C GLN A 172 -13.00 -10.82 14.50
N THR A 173 -13.53 -10.10 15.46
CA THR A 173 -13.38 -8.65 15.56
C THR A 173 -12.21 -8.32 16.48
N LEU A 174 -11.32 -7.45 16.00
CA LEU A 174 -10.13 -6.99 16.71
C LEU A 174 -10.43 -5.76 17.59
N GLY A 175 -9.51 -5.45 18.49
CA GLY A 175 -9.50 -4.17 19.19
C GLY A 175 -9.26 -3.00 18.24
N THR A 176 -9.59 -1.78 18.69
CA THR A 176 -9.34 -0.56 17.95
C THR A 176 -7.83 -0.33 17.75
N ALA A 177 -7.43 0.06 16.55
CA ALA A 177 -6.04 0.31 16.20
C ALA A 177 -5.89 1.49 15.23
N ASP A 178 -4.70 2.07 15.23
CA ASP A 178 -4.28 3.09 14.26
C ASP A 178 -3.42 2.46 13.16
N PHE A 179 -3.63 2.90 11.94
CA PHE A 179 -2.88 2.48 10.75
C PHE A 179 -2.28 3.72 10.09
N LYS A 180 -0.94 3.82 10.13
CA LYS A 180 -0.25 5.01 9.64
C LYS A 180 0.42 4.73 8.28
N SER A 181 0.60 5.82 7.52
CA SER A 181 1.28 5.80 6.24
C SER A 181 2.70 5.24 6.36
N GLY A 182 3.04 4.29 5.51
CA GLY A 182 4.38 3.68 5.46
C GLY A 182 4.72 2.80 6.66
N GLU A 183 3.73 2.30 7.41
CA GLU A 183 3.94 1.38 8.53
C GLU A 183 3.46 -0.04 8.20
N ASN A 184 4.20 -1.02 8.74
CA ASN A 184 3.80 -2.42 8.75
C ASN A 184 3.22 -2.79 10.12
N ARG A 185 2.09 -3.49 10.11
CA ARG A 185 1.51 -4.14 11.29
C ARG A 185 1.40 -5.63 11.07
N ARG A 186 1.94 -6.42 11.99
CA ARG A 186 1.78 -7.87 11.96
C ARG A 186 0.57 -8.32 12.79
N MET A 187 -0.06 -9.38 12.33
CA MET A 187 -1.11 -10.13 13.01
C MET A 187 -0.76 -11.60 13.00
N GLU A 188 -0.95 -12.28 14.13
CA GLU A 188 -1.00 -13.74 14.17
C GLU A 188 -2.45 -14.17 13.99
N CYS A 189 -2.68 -15.18 13.16
CA CYS A 189 -4.00 -15.75 12.89
C CYS A 189 -3.93 -17.27 13.04
N ASN A 190 -4.48 -17.79 14.12
CA ASN A 190 -4.60 -19.22 14.37
C ASN A 190 -5.97 -19.70 13.91
N VAL A 191 -6.01 -20.56 12.89
CA VAL A 191 -7.25 -21.09 12.30
C VAL A 191 -7.50 -22.47 12.84
N GLN A 192 -8.54 -22.62 13.66
CA GLN A 192 -8.96 -23.87 14.29
C GLN A 192 -10.14 -24.50 13.54
N PRO A 193 -10.48 -25.78 13.79
CA PRO A 193 -11.64 -26.41 13.14
C PRO A 193 -12.97 -25.68 13.35
N ALA A 194 -13.14 -25.01 14.48
CA ALA A 194 -14.41 -24.35 14.85
C ALA A 194 -14.34 -22.81 14.79
N ASP A 195 -13.18 -22.21 15.05
CA ASP A 195 -13.00 -20.76 15.23
C ASP A 195 -11.68 -20.24 14.70
N ILE A 196 -11.40 -18.96 14.92
CA ILE A 196 -10.09 -18.34 14.70
C ILE A 196 -9.70 -17.51 15.92
N GLU A 197 -8.39 -17.42 16.17
CA GLU A 197 -7.80 -16.43 17.06
C GLU A 197 -6.92 -15.50 16.24
N VAL A 198 -7.23 -14.21 16.22
CA VAL A 198 -6.44 -13.17 15.53
C VAL A 198 -6.04 -12.11 16.55
N LYS A 199 -4.74 -11.80 16.58
CA LYS A 199 -4.20 -10.74 17.46
C LYS A 199 -3.11 -9.97 16.72
N PHE A 200 -2.96 -8.69 17.07
CA PHE A 200 -1.77 -7.94 16.67
C PHE A 200 -0.54 -8.52 17.34
N SER A 201 0.53 -8.69 16.59
CA SER A 201 1.80 -9.26 17.08
C SER A 201 2.97 -8.39 16.65
N GLY A 202 4.06 -8.47 17.42
CA GLY A 202 5.30 -7.77 17.12
C GLY A 202 5.24 -6.24 17.18
N PRO A 203 6.36 -5.56 16.94
CA PRO A 203 6.43 -4.12 16.85
C PRO A 203 5.79 -3.60 15.57
N ILE A 204 5.32 -2.33 15.58
CA ILE A 204 5.03 -1.58 14.38
C ILE A 204 6.38 -1.16 13.78
N THR A 205 6.63 -1.50 12.52
CA THR A 205 7.87 -1.17 11.82
C THR A 205 7.59 -0.23 10.66
N GLY A 206 8.60 0.55 10.24
CA GLY A 206 8.51 1.28 8.98
C GLY A 206 8.47 0.31 7.82
N TRP A 207 7.69 0.62 6.80
CA TRP A 207 7.71 -0.12 5.55
C TRP A 207 8.87 0.39 4.69
N VAL A 208 9.88 -0.44 4.48
CA VAL A 208 11.05 -0.17 3.66
C VAL A 208 10.93 -0.99 2.38
N ASP A 209 11.35 -0.41 1.25
CA ASP A 209 11.48 -1.13 -0.01
C ASP A 209 12.47 -2.29 0.17
N GLY A 210 12.08 -3.49 -0.25
CA GLY A 210 12.85 -4.71 -0.01
C GLY A 210 12.50 -5.45 1.27
N ASP A 211 11.59 -4.95 2.12
CA ASP A 211 10.89 -5.73 3.14
C ASP A 211 9.95 -6.73 2.44
N ASP A 212 10.58 -7.56 1.64
CA ASP A 212 9.87 -8.48 0.80
C ASP A 212 9.14 -9.51 1.64
N LEU A 213 8.02 -9.82 1.14
CA LEU A 213 7.09 -10.92 1.27
C LEU A 213 7.77 -12.31 1.39
N LEU A 214 9.06 -12.35 1.68
CA LEU A 214 9.80 -13.58 1.91
C LEU A 214 9.65 -13.97 3.38
N PRO A 215 9.31 -15.23 3.67
CA PRO A 215 9.44 -15.74 5.02
C PRO A 215 10.89 -15.53 5.47
N ASP A 216 11.08 -15.16 6.75
CA ASP A 216 12.38 -14.97 7.38
C ASP A 216 13.33 -16.12 6.99
N GLY A 217 14.32 -15.81 6.19
CA GLY A 217 15.32 -16.79 5.76
C GLY A 217 15.95 -16.44 4.42
N GLU A 218 17.11 -15.78 4.49
CA GLU A 218 18.12 -15.69 3.45
C GLU A 218 17.88 -14.69 2.30
N GLY A 219 18.23 -13.46 2.57
CA GLY A 219 18.57 -12.46 1.57
C GLY A 219 19.86 -11.73 1.99
N GLU A 220 21.01 -12.40 1.89
CA GLU A 220 22.29 -11.67 1.87
C GLU A 220 22.37 -10.90 0.56
N VAL A 221 22.33 -9.58 0.64
CA VAL A 221 22.75 -8.71 -0.46
C VAL A 221 24.26 -8.61 -0.37
N GLU A 222 24.96 -9.38 -1.18
CA GLU A 222 26.38 -9.13 -1.42
C GLU A 222 26.55 -7.79 -2.14
N THR A 223 27.44 -7.00 -1.60
CA THR A 223 27.91 -5.67 -2.03
C THR A 223 28.53 -5.65 -3.43
#